data_f7ccb11b18656f309f4b3997deff94b7
#
_entry.id   f7ccb11b18656f309f4b3997deff94b7
#
_cell.length_a   1.000
_cell.length_b   1.000
_cell.length_c   1.000
_cell.angle_alpha   90.00
_cell.angle_beta   90.00
_cell.angle_gamma   90.00
#
_symmetry.space_group_name_H-M   'P 1'
#
loop_
_entity.id
_entity.type
_entity.pdbx_description
1 polymer ?
#
loop_
_entity_poly.entity_id
_entity_poly.type
_entity_poly.pdbx_seq_one_letter_code
_entity_poly.pdbx_strand_id
1 'polypeptide(L)'
;LMREQPTLAVTFVENHNSQPLRALESVVEPWFKPLAYAMILLRREGYPCVFYGDYYGGHYVDIGRDRQPHEIWLNSHRFLIDKFLYARKHYAHGPQYDYFEHPDCLGWTRLGTPDFPKAMAVVLSDAAGGAQWMEVGKPNTIFRDVTEHIP
;
A
#
# COMPACT_ATOMS: atom_id res chain seq x y z
N LEU A 1 7.87 4.03 17.02
CA LEU A 1 6.85 3.06 17.43
C LEU A 1 6.81 1.85 16.48
N MET A 2 6.57 2.01 15.17
CA MET A 2 6.49 0.88 14.21
C MET A 2 7.74 0.01 14.15
N ARG A 3 8.95 0.60 14.24
CA ARG A 3 10.21 -0.16 14.25
C ARG A 3 10.47 -0.87 15.58
N GLU A 4 10.06 -0.28 16.68
CA GLU A 4 10.30 -0.81 18.03
C GLU A 4 9.28 -1.87 18.42
N GLN A 5 8.01 -1.69 18.03
CA GLN A 5 6.91 -2.59 18.33
C GLN A 5 6.05 -2.84 17.10
N PRO A 6 6.58 -3.52 16.08
CA PRO A 6 5.91 -3.66 14.79
C PRO A 6 4.58 -4.40 14.85
N THR A 7 4.40 -5.32 15.80
CA THR A 7 3.17 -6.10 15.96
C THR A 7 2.05 -5.35 16.70
N LEU A 8 2.39 -4.27 17.40
CA LEU A 8 1.42 -3.44 18.15
C LEU A 8 1.00 -2.18 17.38
N ALA A 9 1.74 -1.82 16.34
CA ALA A 9 1.46 -0.65 15.52
C ALA A 9 0.50 -1.01 14.39
N VAL A 10 -0.79 -0.71 14.55
CA VAL A 10 -1.77 -0.86 13.46
C VAL A 10 -1.52 0.23 12.42
N THR A 11 -1.38 -0.17 11.16
CA THR A 11 -1.22 0.73 10.02
C THR A 11 -2.46 0.67 9.13
N PHE A 12 -2.93 1.83 8.68
CA PHE A 12 -4.08 1.95 7.79
C PHE A 12 -3.90 3.17 6.87
N VAL A 13 -4.60 3.19 5.76
CA VAL A 13 -4.61 4.31 4.81
C VAL A 13 -5.77 5.25 5.15
N GLU A 14 -6.96 4.70 5.31
CA GLU A 14 -8.16 5.43 5.67
C GLU A 14 -9.04 4.58 6.59
N ASN A 15 -10.01 5.21 7.24
CA ASN A 15 -10.99 4.54 8.09
C ASN A 15 -12.34 5.27 8.07
N HIS A 16 -13.34 4.71 8.76
CA HIS A 16 -14.70 5.25 8.81
C HIS A 16 -14.82 6.65 9.47
N ASN A 17 -13.82 7.10 10.22
CA ASN A 17 -13.80 8.43 10.82
C ASN A 17 -13.12 9.47 9.93
N SER A 18 -12.17 9.05 9.08
CA SER A 18 -11.39 9.94 8.21
C SER A 18 -11.96 10.09 6.80
N GLN A 19 -12.93 9.25 6.41
CA GLN A 19 -13.59 9.35 5.10
C GLN A 19 -14.35 10.68 4.94
N PRO A 20 -14.69 11.09 3.72
CA PRO A 20 -15.35 12.37 3.46
C PRO A 20 -16.58 12.64 4.34
N LEU A 21 -16.71 13.88 4.79
CA LEU A 21 -17.77 14.41 5.65
C LEU A 21 -17.85 13.82 7.07
N ARG A 22 -16.89 13.04 7.50
CA ARG A 22 -16.83 12.55 8.88
C ARG A 22 -16.09 13.53 9.81
N ALA A 23 -16.25 13.33 11.11
CA ALA A 23 -15.76 14.25 12.13
C ALA A 23 -14.23 14.48 12.09
N LEU A 24 -13.47 13.47 11.69
CA LEU A 24 -12.00 13.50 11.55
C LEU A 24 -11.57 13.43 10.09
N GLU A 25 -12.38 14.01 9.20
CA GLU A 25 -12.10 13.99 7.76
C GLU A 25 -10.64 14.31 7.44
N SER A 26 -9.97 13.34 6.84
CA SER A 26 -8.58 13.41 6.39
C SER A 26 -8.41 12.46 5.21
N VAL A 27 -8.92 12.89 4.07
CA VAL A 27 -9.02 12.05 2.88
C VAL A 27 -7.64 11.86 2.24
N VAL A 28 -7.30 10.63 1.95
CA VAL A 28 -6.16 10.29 1.09
C VAL A 28 -6.63 10.35 -0.36
N GLU A 29 -5.88 11.05 -1.19
CA GLU A 29 -6.20 11.19 -2.62
C GLU A 29 -6.35 9.81 -3.30
N PRO A 30 -7.39 9.60 -4.13
CA PRO A 30 -7.66 8.29 -4.73
C PRO A 30 -6.49 7.72 -5.54
N TRP A 31 -5.73 8.56 -6.24
CA TRP A 31 -4.56 8.12 -7.00
C TRP A 31 -3.41 7.65 -6.10
N PHE A 32 -3.29 8.21 -4.88
CA PHE A 32 -2.23 7.87 -3.93
C PHE A 32 -2.57 6.64 -3.08
N LYS A 33 -3.85 6.31 -2.90
CA LYS A 33 -4.28 5.16 -2.09
C LYS A 33 -3.59 3.84 -2.44
N PRO A 34 -3.44 3.44 -3.72
CA PRO A 34 -2.71 2.23 -4.07
C PRO A 34 -1.25 2.24 -3.61
N LEU A 35 -0.56 3.37 -3.71
CA LEU A 35 0.82 3.52 -3.22
C LEU A 35 0.88 3.35 -1.70
N ALA A 36 -0.03 3.99 -0.97
CA ALA A 36 -0.14 3.88 0.47
C ALA A 36 -0.46 2.44 0.93
N TYR A 37 -1.37 1.74 0.23
CA TYR A 37 -1.65 0.32 0.49
C TYR A 37 -0.46 -0.59 0.21
N ALA A 38 0.31 -0.35 -0.86
CA ALA A 38 1.56 -1.07 -1.10
C ALA A 38 2.54 -0.90 0.07
N MET A 39 2.68 0.33 0.59
CA MET A 39 3.54 0.60 1.74
C MET A 39 3.13 -0.18 2.99
N ILE A 40 1.86 -0.16 3.38
CA ILE A 40 1.44 -0.84 4.61
C ILE A 40 1.33 -2.36 4.46
N LEU A 41 1.01 -2.87 3.28
CA LEU A 41 0.81 -4.29 3.05
C LEU A 41 2.10 -5.05 2.75
N LEU A 42 3.07 -4.43 2.07
CA LEU A 42 4.24 -5.14 1.54
C LEU A 42 5.51 -4.95 2.36
N ARG A 43 5.55 -3.98 3.26
CA ARG A 43 6.64 -3.79 4.22
C ARG A 43 6.51 -4.71 5.41
N ARG A 44 7.62 -4.86 6.16
CA ARG A 44 7.70 -5.71 7.35
C ARG A 44 7.02 -5.09 8.57
N GLU A 45 7.13 -3.77 8.70
CA GLU A 45 6.69 -3.06 9.90
C GLU A 45 5.19 -2.81 9.88
N GLY A 46 4.57 -2.94 11.05
CA GLY A 46 3.17 -2.64 11.29
C GLY A 46 2.22 -3.81 11.04
N TYR A 47 1.04 -3.70 11.64
CA TYR A 47 -0.08 -4.61 11.44
C TYR A 47 -1.12 -3.94 10.53
N PRO A 48 -1.15 -4.25 9.23
CA PRO A 48 -1.95 -3.51 8.27
C PRO A 48 -3.44 -3.82 8.39
N CYS A 49 -4.25 -2.77 8.28
CA CYS A 49 -5.70 -2.83 8.22
C CYS A 49 -6.18 -2.24 6.89
N VAL A 50 -6.98 -3.01 6.16
CA VAL A 50 -7.61 -2.56 4.91
C VAL A 50 -8.99 -2.01 5.23
N PHE A 51 -9.26 -0.77 4.82
CA PHE A 51 -10.56 -0.15 5.00
C PHE A 51 -11.57 -0.70 3.99
N TYR A 52 -12.77 -1.05 4.49
CA TYR A 52 -13.84 -1.63 3.67
C TYR A 52 -14.21 -0.74 2.47
N GLY A 53 -14.33 0.57 2.69
CA GLY A 53 -14.68 1.53 1.64
C GLY A 53 -13.63 1.62 0.52
N ASP A 54 -12.35 1.49 0.85
CA ASP A 54 -11.29 1.46 -0.15
C ASP A 54 -11.25 0.13 -0.93
N TYR A 55 -11.62 -0.96 -0.28
CA TYR A 55 -11.63 -2.26 -0.93
C TYR A 55 -12.83 -2.44 -1.87
N TYR A 56 -14.04 -2.19 -1.38
CA TYR A 56 -15.26 -2.43 -2.16
C TYR A 56 -15.77 -1.19 -2.91
N GLY A 57 -15.29 0.00 -2.56
CA GLY A 57 -15.94 1.24 -2.93
C GLY A 57 -17.18 1.49 -2.07
N GLY A 58 -17.89 2.56 -2.35
CA GLY A 58 -19.13 2.86 -1.65
C GLY A 58 -19.80 4.12 -2.16
N HIS A 59 -21.05 4.26 -1.77
CA HIS A 59 -21.84 5.45 -2.04
C HIS A 59 -22.70 5.76 -0.80
N TYR A 60 -22.71 7.01 -0.40
CA TYR A 60 -23.56 7.48 0.68
C TYR A 60 -23.88 8.98 0.53
N VAL A 61 -24.91 9.43 1.21
CA VAL A 61 -25.24 10.85 1.35
C VAL A 61 -25.04 11.26 2.80
N ASP A 62 -24.37 12.38 3.01
CA ASP A 62 -24.18 12.94 4.34
C ASP A 62 -24.28 14.47 4.31
N ILE A 63 -24.50 15.08 5.49
CA ILE A 63 -24.66 16.52 5.62
C ILE A 63 -23.29 17.20 5.75
N GLY A 64 -22.98 18.07 4.81
CA GLY A 64 -21.76 18.86 4.82
C GLY A 64 -21.75 19.99 5.88
N ARG A 65 -20.61 20.68 5.99
CA ARG A 65 -20.46 21.86 6.87
C ARG A 65 -21.37 23.03 6.48
N ASP A 66 -21.79 23.07 5.23
CA ASP A 66 -22.78 24.01 4.68
C ASP A 66 -24.23 23.66 5.03
N ARG A 67 -24.43 22.57 5.79
CA ARG A 67 -25.72 22.00 6.19
C ARG A 67 -26.57 21.50 5.01
N GLN A 68 -25.93 21.22 3.87
CA GLN A 68 -26.59 20.64 2.73
C GLN A 68 -26.21 19.16 2.58
N PRO A 69 -27.07 18.32 1.98
CA PRO A 69 -26.74 16.95 1.65
C PRO A 69 -25.73 16.91 0.50
N HIS A 70 -24.68 16.12 0.66
CA HIS A 70 -23.67 15.85 -0.35
C HIS A 70 -23.61 14.35 -0.65
N GLU A 71 -23.54 14.05 -1.90
CA GLU A 71 -23.39 12.68 -2.39
C GLU A 71 -21.90 12.32 -2.50
N ILE A 72 -21.49 11.26 -1.82
CA ILE A 72 -20.09 10.82 -1.73
C ILE A 72 -19.95 9.47 -2.42
N TRP A 73 -18.97 9.40 -3.31
CA TRP A 73 -18.57 8.18 -4.01
C TRP A 73 -17.16 7.80 -3.60
N LEU A 74 -16.99 6.57 -3.09
CA LEU A 74 -15.69 5.99 -2.77
C LEU A 74 -15.28 5.04 -3.89
N ASN A 75 -14.09 5.24 -4.44
CA ASN A 75 -13.54 4.37 -5.47
C ASN A 75 -13.05 3.04 -4.87
N SER A 76 -13.37 1.94 -5.55
CA SER A 76 -12.81 0.63 -5.20
C SER A 76 -11.37 0.52 -5.71
N HIS A 77 -10.47 0.09 -4.83
CA HIS A 77 -9.07 -0.26 -5.15
C HIS A 77 -8.82 -1.77 -5.06
N ARG A 78 -9.89 -2.57 -5.04
CA ARG A 78 -9.86 -4.01 -4.85
C ARG A 78 -8.87 -4.72 -5.76
N PHE A 79 -8.82 -4.34 -7.04
CA PHE A 79 -7.94 -4.98 -8.03
C PHE A 79 -6.47 -5.01 -7.60
N LEU A 80 -5.94 -3.87 -7.12
CA LEU A 80 -4.55 -3.79 -6.64
C LEU A 80 -4.40 -4.33 -5.22
N ILE A 81 -5.37 -4.08 -4.34
CA ILE A 81 -5.32 -4.59 -2.96
C ILE A 81 -5.29 -6.12 -2.95
N ASP A 82 -6.07 -6.81 -3.79
CA ASP A 82 -6.02 -8.28 -3.91
C ASP A 82 -4.62 -8.77 -4.32
N LYS A 83 -3.96 -8.08 -5.26
CA LYS A 83 -2.59 -8.39 -5.68
C LYS A 83 -1.57 -8.16 -4.56
N PHE A 84 -1.73 -7.08 -3.80
CA PHE A 84 -0.86 -6.79 -2.65
C PHE A 84 -1.06 -7.80 -1.52
N LEU A 85 -2.30 -8.20 -1.23
CA LEU A 85 -2.58 -9.26 -0.24
C LEU A 85 -1.98 -10.60 -0.66
N TYR A 86 -2.07 -10.94 -1.95
CA TYR A 86 -1.41 -12.12 -2.50
C TYR A 86 0.12 -12.03 -2.36
N ALA A 87 0.71 -10.89 -2.74
CA ALA A 87 2.14 -10.68 -2.63
C ALA A 87 2.61 -10.70 -1.17
N ARG A 88 1.83 -10.08 -0.24
CA ARG A 88 2.09 -10.15 1.20
C ARG A 88 2.17 -11.58 1.70
N LYS A 89 1.20 -12.40 1.31
CA LYS A 89 1.11 -13.80 1.75
C LYS A 89 2.25 -14.67 1.22
N HIS A 90 2.71 -14.41 -0.01
CA HIS A 90 3.60 -15.34 -0.72
C HIS A 90 5.04 -14.83 -0.90
N TYR A 91 5.28 -13.51 -0.82
CA TYR A 91 6.57 -12.91 -1.18
C TYR A 91 7.11 -11.92 -0.15
N ALA A 92 6.27 -11.29 0.67
CA ALA A 92 6.69 -10.27 1.61
C ALA A 92 7.34 -10.86 2.89
N HIS A 93 8.34 -11.73 2.72
CA HIS A 93 9.01 -12.46 3.81
C HIS A 93 10.51 -12.15 3.87
N GLY A 94 11.13 -12.46 5.01
CA GLY A 94 12.57 -12.36 5.21
C GLY A 94 13.09 -10.94 5.43
N PRO A 95 14.42 -10.75 5.29
CA PRO A 95 15.06 -9.45 5.44
C PRO A 95 14.48 -8.40 4.48
N GLN A 96 14.43 -7.16 4.96
CA GLN A 96 13.99 -6.00 4.18
C GLN A 96 15.15 -5.01 4.06
N TYR A 97 15.36 -4.51 2.85
CA TYR A 97 16.26 -3.40 2.57
C TYR A 97 15.48 -2.26 1.94
N ASP A 98 15.65 -1.07 2.47
CA ASP A 98 14.96 0.14 2.06
C ASP A 98 15.88 1.02 1.19
N TYR A 99 15.32 1.61 0.14
CA TYR A 99 15.98 2.50 -0.84
C TYR A 99 15.12 3.75 -0.96
N PHE A 100 15.38 4.75 -0.10
CA PHE A 100 14.57 5.96 0.08
C PHE A 100 15.36 7.24 -0.16
N GLU A 101 16.46 7.14 -0.90
CA GLU A 101 17.35 8.29 -1.17
C GLU A 101 16.78 9.25 -2.23
N HIS A 102 15.87 8.78 -3.08
CA HIS A 102 15.25 9.61 -4.12
C HIS A 102 13.96 10.27 -3.59
N PRO A 103 13.75 11.59 -3.83
CA PRO A 103 12.58 12.30 -3.31
C PRO A 103 11.24 11.77 -3.85
N ASP A 104 11.19 11.42 -5.14
CA ASP A 104 9.97 11.07 -5.87
C ASP A 104 9.89 9.57 -6.22
N CYS A 105 10.87 8.78 -5.78
CA CYS A 105 10.92 7.35 -6.07
C CYS A 105 11.52 6.61 -4.88
N LEU A 106 10.76 5.74 -4.29
CA LEU A 106 11.21 4.91 -3.20
C LEU A 106 10.97 3.43 -3.47
N GLY A 107 11.77 2.58 -2.85
CA GLY A 107 11.63 1.15 -3.03
C GLY A 107 12.11 0.37 -1.82
N TRP A 108 11.79 -0.90 -1.82
CA TRP A 108 12.33 -1.87 -0.87
C TRP A 108 12.34 -3.26 -1.45
N THR A 109 13.16 -4.12 -0.86
CA THR A 109 13.21 -5.54 -1.21
C THR A 109 12.86 -6.39 0.00
N ARG A 110 12.33 -7.58 -0.26
CA ARG A 110 12.13 -8.66 0.70
C ARG A 110 12.82 -9.90 0.13
N LEU A 111 13.78 -10.44 0.86
CA LEU A 111 14.67 -11.48 0.32
C LEU A 111 14.16 -12.91 0.47
N GLY A 112 13.00 -13.08 1.12
CA GLY A 112 12.45 -14.39 1.43
C GLY A 112 13.06 -15.05 2.67
N THR A 113 12.56 -16.23 2.97
CA THR A 113 13.05 -17.13 4.04
C THR A 113 13.18 -18.54 3.47
N PRO A 114 13.78 -19.51 4.19
CA PRO A 114 13.78 -20.91 3.75
C PRO A 114 12.37 -21.46 3.43
N ASP A 115 11.36 -21.11 4.25
CA ASP A 115 9.98 -21.54 4.03
C ASP A 115 9.27 -20.78 2.91
N PHE A 116 9.68 -19.54 2.66
CA PHE A 116 9.17 -18.66 1.60
C PHE A 116 10.34 -18.13 0.77
N PRO A 117 10.96 -18.96 -0.11
CA PRO A 117 12.25 -18.65 -0.71
C PRO A 117 12.21 -17.60 -1.84
N LYS A 118 11.01 -17.15 -2.23
CA LYS A 118 10.87 -16.15 -3.29
C LYS A 118 11.14 -14.75 -2.75
N ALA A 119 11.87 -13.96 -3.51
CA ALA A 119 12.12 -12.56 -3.22
C ALA A 119 11.08 -11.66 -3.87
N MET A 120 10.96 -10.43 -3.36
CA MET A 120 10.08 -9.38 -3.89
C MET A 120 10.83 -8.05 -3.89
N ALA A 121 10.62 -7.27 -4.93
CA ALA A 121 11.03 -5.88 -5.02
C ALA A 121 9.78 -5.01 -5.26
N VAL A 122 9.74 -3.85 -4.62
CA VAL A 122 8.68 -2.86 -4.79
C VAL A 122 9.32 -1.53 -5.13
N VAL A 123 8.79 -0.86 -6.15
CA VAL A 123 9.14 0.52 -6.51
C VAL A 123 7.85 1.32 -6.55
N LEU A 124 7.84 2.46 -5.88
CA LEU A 124 6.74 3.42 -5.88
C LEU A 124 7.27 4.76 -6.36
N SER A 125 6.50 5.43 -7.21
CA SER A 125 6.79 6.81 -7.64
C SER A 125 5.51 7.62 -7.62
N ASP A 126 5.59 8.85 -7.15
CA ASP A 126 4.53 9.86 -7.19
C ASP A 126 4.76 10.91 -8.30
N ALA A 127 5.78 10.70 -9.13
CA ALA A 127 6.11 11.50 -10.30
C ALA A 127 5.84 10.75 -11.61
N ALA A 128 6.23 11.33 -12.73
CA ALA A 128 6.00 10.78 -14.09
C ALA A 128 6.69 9.44 -14.38
N GLY A 129 7.51 8.95 -13.47
CA GLY A 129 8.20 7.67 -13.52
C GLY A 129 9.35 7.64 -12.53
N GLY A 130 9.92 6.45 -12.32
CA GLY A 130 11.04 6.26 -11.43
C GLY A 130 11.77 4.95 -11.70
N ALA A 131 13.06 4.93 -11.42
CA ALA A 131 13.90 3.75 -11.48
C ALA A 131 14.80 3.69 -10.26
N GLN A 132 14.97 2.50 -9.72
CA GLN A 132 15.75 2.27 -8.51
C GLN A 132 16.60 1.01 -8.67
N TRP A 133 17.91 1.13 -8.39
CA TRP A 133 18.77 -0.02 -8.25
C TRP A 133 18.54 -0.66 -6.88
N MET A 134 18.16 -1.94 -6.87
CA MET A 134 17.85 -2.66 -5.64
C MET A 134 18.46 -4.06 -5.65
N GLU A 135 19.03 -4.47 -4.51
CA GLU A 135 19.54 -5.82 -4.33
C GLU A 135 18.39 -6.76 -3.93
N VAL A 136 18.18 -7.80 -4.74
CA VAL A 136 17.12 -8.79 -4.54
C VAL A 136 17.64 -10.13 -4.03
N GLY A 137 18.96 -10.31 -3.91
CA GLY A 137 19.59 -11.53 -3.40
C GLY A 137 19.32 -12.80 -4.23
N LYS A 138 18.91 -12.65 -5.50
CA LYS A 138 18.53 -13.76 -6.39
C LYS A 138 19.18 -13.57 -7.76
N PRO A 139 20.42 -14.04 -7.96
CA PRO A 139 21.10 -13.93 -9.25
C PRO A 139 20.38 -14.77 -10.33
N ASN A 140 20.44 -14.30 -11.56
CA ASN A 140 19.88 -14.99 -12.74
C ASN A 140 18.40 -15.40 -12.60
N THR A 141 17.60 -14.56 -11.93
CA THR A 141 16.18 -14.82 -11.69
C THR A 141 15.31 -13.83 -12.46
N ILE A 142 14.27 -14.33 -13.10
CA ILE A 142 13.27 -13.51 -13.78
C ILE A 142 12.25 -13.04 -12.72
N PHE A 143 12.01 -11.74 -12.68
CA PHE A 143 10.94 -11.13 -11.88
C PHE A 143 9.75 -10.82 -12.78
N ARG A 144 8.55 -10.98 -12.23
CA ARG A 144 7.30 -10.64 -12.91
C ARG A 144 6.62 -9.51 -12.14
N ASP A 145 6.14 -8.51 -12.88
CA ASP A 145 5.27 -7.49 -12.31
C ASP A 145 3.89 -8.07 -11.95
N VAL A 146 3.57 -8.07 -10.65
CA VAL A 146 2.27 -8.55 -10.14
C VAL A 146 1.16 -7.53 -10.32
N THR A 147 1.49 -6.26 -10.57
CA THR A 147 0.51 -5.20 -10.82
C THR A 147 0.02 -5.19 -12.28
N GLU A 148 0.75 -5.86 -13.18
CA GLU A 148 0.45 -5.95 -14.61
C GLU A 148 0.55 -4.61 -15.35
N HIS A 149 1.36 -3.67 -14.84
CA HIS A 149 1.66 -2.40 -15.50
C HIS A 149 2.83 -2.51 -16.47
N ILE A 150 3.74 -3.45 -16.20
CA ILE A 150 4.89 -3.73 -17.06
C ILE A 150 4.66 -5.10 -17.69
N PRO A 151 4.77 -5.22 -19.03
CA PRO A 151 4.56 -6.48 -19.74
C PRO A 151 5.62 -7.53 -19.44
#